data_5f93ce333b0a9b6862abeedfd8b9eabc
#
_entry.id   5f93ce333b0a9b6862abeedfd8b9eabc
#
_cell.length_a   1.000
_cell.length_b   1.000
_cell.length_c   1.000
_cell.angle_alpha   90.00
_cell.angle_beta   90.00
_cell.angle_gamma   90.00
#
_symmetry.space_group_name_H-M   'P 1'
#
loop_
_entity.id
_entity.type
_entity.pdbx_description
1 polymer ?
#
loop_
_entity_poly.entity_id
_entity_poly.type
_entity_poly.pdbx_seq_one_letter_code
_entity_poly.pdbx_strand_id
1 'polypeptide(L)'
;LLKLQNGRWYPTAMIMANGSILVVGGENGSNGPAVPTLEILPQVGPVLTMEWLQRTDPYNLYPFLAVLPSGGIFVAYYNEAIILDEVDFTTSKVLPNMPGSVSNPAGGRTYPLEGTMVLLPQYAPYTDPLGVLLCGGSTPFVGGGLAIDNCVTTTPESANPVWTVERMVIYPQVLSNEAYAYKCCSLRQEYCPV
;
A
#
# COMPACT_ATOMS: atom_id res chain seq x y z
N LEU A 1 -12.94 26.62 -0.21
CA LEU A 1 -13.39 25.45 -0.96
C LEU A 1 -12.20 24.53 -1.16
N LEU A 2 -12.27 23.28 -0.74
CA LEU A 2 -11.23 22.30 -1.00
C LEU A 2 -11.33 21.90 -2.49
N LYS A 3 -10.27 22.14 -3.24
CA LYS A 3 -10.20 21.83 -4.68
C LYS A 3 -8.80 21.35 -5.03
N LEU A 4 -8.72 20.25 -5.77
CA LEU A 4 -7.46 19.77 -6.36
C LEU A 4 -7.00 20.74 -7.46
N GLN A 5 -5.69 20.91 -7.60
CA GLN A 5 -5.08 21.65 -8.71
C GLN A 5 -5.14 20.80 -9.99
N ASN A 6 -4.91 19.50 -9.86
CA ASN A 6 -5.01 18.55 -10.96
C ASN A 6 -6.18 17.58 -10.70
N GLY A 7 -7.13 17.54 -11.65
CA GLY A 7 -8.16 16.50 -11.65
C GLY A 7 -7.52 15.14 -11.86
N ARG A 8 -7.97 14.13 -11.08
CA ARG A 8 -7.37 12.79 -11.14
C ARG A 8 -8.35 11.69 -10.79
N TRP A 9 -8.24 10.56 -11.47
CA TRP A 9 -8.88 9.30 -11.18
C TRP A 9 -7.92 8.42 -10.39
N TYR A 10 -8.44 7.53 -9.54
CA TYR A 10 -7.67 6.53 -8.80
C TYR A 10 -6.56 7.07 -7.86
N PRO A 11 -6.70 8.28 -7.26
CA PRO A 11 -5.75 8.72 -6.24
C PRO A 11 -6.05 8.07 -4.89
N THR A 12 -5.09 8.10 -3.99
CA THR A 12 -5.35 7.90 -2.57
C THR A 12 -5.38 9.24 -1.85
N ALA A 13 -6.33 9.41 -0.92
CA ALA A 13 -6.38 10.54 -0.01
C ALA A 13 -6.27 10.05 1.43
N MET A 14 -5.47 10.75 2.25
CA MET A 14 -5.22 10.44 3.65
C MET A 14 -5.22 11.71 4.49
N ILE A 15 -5.79 11.65 5.71
CA ILE A 15 -5.65 12.73 6.70
C ILE A 15 -4.29 12.58 7.37
N MET A 16 -3.50 13.66 7.36
CA MET A 16 -2.19 13.73 8.02
C MET A 16 -2.33 14.12 9.50
N ALA A 17 -1.24 13.96 10.26
CA ALA A 17 -1.24 14.27 11.69
C ALA A 17 -1.63 15.73 12.03
N ASN A 18 -1.32 16.67 11.14
CA ASN A 18 -1.69 18.08 11.27
C ASN A 18 -3.13 18.41 10.83
N GLY A 19 -3.92 17.40 10.43
CA GLY A 19 -5.30 17.55 9.99
C GLY A 19 -5.47 17.95 8.52
N SER A 20 -4.39 18.18 7.77
CA SER A 20 -4.47 18.40 6.32
C SER A 20 -4.71 17.07 5.59
N ILE A 21 -5.15 17.16 4.33
CA ILE A 21 -5.40 15.98 3.49
C ILE A 21 -4.28 15.89 2.46
N LEU A 22 -3.57 14.78 2.46
CA LEU A 22 -2.61 14.43 1.41
C LEU A 22 -3.34 13.63 0.33
N VAL A 23 -3.15 14.02 -0.94
CA VAL A 23 -3.69 13.33 -2.11
C VAL A 23 -2.54 12.92 -3.02
N VAL A 24 -2.43 11.63 -3.33
CA VAL A 24 -1.28 11.05 -4.02
C VAL A 24 -1.69 10.30 -5.27
N GLY A 25 -0.99 10.58 -6.37
CA GLY A 25 -1.06 9.84 -7.62
C GLY A 25 -2.38 9.95 -8.38
N GLY A 26 -2.64 8.95 -9.18
CA GLY A 26 -3.79 8.84 -10.04
C GLY A 26 -3.50 9.09 -11.51
N GLU A 27 -4.55 9.13 -12.33
CA GLU A 27 -4.50 9.33 -13.80
C GLU A 27 -5.42 10.44 -14.23
N ASN A 28 -5.14 11.05 -15.37
CA ASN A 28 -6.04 12.01 -16.02
C ASN A 28 -7.09 11.28 -16.86
N GLY A 29 -8.21 10.93 -16.25
CA GLY A 29 -9.22 10.05 -16.82
C GLY A 29 -8.93 8.57 -16.56
N SER A 30 -9.88 7.69 -16.85
CA SER A 30 -9.72 6.24 -16.72
C SER A 30 -8.78 5.71 -17.80
N ASN A 31 -7.71 5.01 -17.39
CA ASN A 31 -6.62 4.57 -18.28
C ASN A 31 -5.96 5.72 -19.06
N GLY A 32 -5.92 6.90 -18.47
CA GLY A 32 -5.31 8.09 -19.05
C GLY A 32 -3.85 8.24 -18.64
N PRO A 33 -3.21 9.36 -19.00
CA PRO A 33 -1.85 9.63 -18.56
C PRO A 33 -1.74 9.76 -17.03
N ALA A 34 -0.61 9.31 -16.47
CA ALA A 34 -0.31 9.47 -15.06
C ALA A 34 -0.45 10.92 -14.59
N VAL A 35 -0.96 11.12 -13.39
CA VAL A 35 -0.85 12.36 -12.63
C VAL A 35 0.18 12.10 -11.51
N PRO A 36 1.48 12.18 -11.83
CA PRO A 36 2.55 11.72 -10.93
C PRO A 36 2.88 12.75 -9.86
N THR A 37 1.83 13.27 -9.21
CA THR A 37 1.98 14.35 -8.24
C THR A 37 1.28 14.03 -6.93
N LEU A 38 1.72 14.71 -5.87
CA LEU A 38 0.97 14.81 -4.63
C LEU A 38 0.54 16.27 -4.38
N GLU A 39 -0.60 16.39 -3.70
CA GLU A 39 -1.20 17.67 -3.33
C GLU A 39 -1.67 17.65 -1.88
N ILE A 40 -1.64 18.80 -1.24
CA ILE A 40 -2.11 18.99 0.14
C ILE A 40 -3.33 19.88 0.14
N LEU A 41 -4.35 19.48 0.91
CA LEU A 41 -5.55 20.28 1.10
C LEU A 41 -5.76 20.63 2.58
N PRO A 42 -6.11 21.90 2.93
CA PRO A 42 -6.19 23.06 2.04
C PRO A 42 -4.87 23.29 1.30
N GLN A 43 -4.96 23.79 0.09
CA GLN A 43 -3.79 23.98 -0.77
C GLN A 43 -2.69 24.80 -0.10
N VAL A 44 -1.50 24.21 -0.01
CA VAL A 44 -0.27 24.85 0.48
C VAL A 44 0.82 24.62 -0.57
N GLY A 45 1.20 25.68 -1.25
CA GLY A 45 2.23 25.63 -2.28
C GLY A 45 1.82 24.94 -3.61
N PRO A 46 2.78 24.69 -4.50
CA PRO A 46 2.56 23.98 -5.76
C PRO A 46 2.39 22.47 -5.53
N VAL A 47 1.85 21.78 -6.54
CA VAL A 47 1.89 20.31 -6.59
C VAL A 47 3.33 19.82 -6.64
N LEU A 48 3.61 18.72 -5.97
CA LEU A 48 4.93 18.11 -5.95
C LEU A 48 4.94 16.91 -6.91
N THR A 49 5.88 16.93 -7.87
CA THR A 49 6.04 15.83 -8.84
C THR A 49 6.90 14.73 -8.24
N MET A 50 6.41 13.49 -8.33
CA MET A 50 7.05 12.29 -7.81
C MET A 50 7.46 11.37 -8.96
N GLU A 51 8.77 11.22 -9.16
CA GLU A 51 9.30 10.35 -10.23
C GLU A 51 8.85 8.90 -10.10
N TRP A 52 8.77 8.38 -8.88
CA TRP A 52 8.34 7.00 -8.64
C TRP A 52 6.88 6.75 -9.07
N LEU A 53 5.99 7.75 -9.00
CA LEU A 53 4.62 7.66 -9.54
C LEU A 53 4.64 7.58 -11.07
N GLN A 54 5.47 8.37 -11.73
CA GLN A 54 5.59 8.35 -13.19
C GLN A 54 6.15 7.01 -13.69
N ARG A 55 7.16 6.49 -13.01
CA ARG A 55 7.90 5.30 -13.41
C ARG A 55 7.10 4.01 -13.24
N THR A 56 6.23 3.94 -12.23
CA THR A 56 5.49 2.72 -11.90
C THR A 56 4.04 2.71 -12.38
N ASP A 57 3.62 3.77 -13.08
CA ASP A 57 2.32 3.81 -13.78
C ASP A 57 2.22 2.67 -14.83
N PRO A 58 1.09 1.98 -14.96
CA PRO A 58 -0.20 2.15 -14.29
C PRO A 58 -0.38 1.28 -13.04
N TYR A 59 0.66 0.69 -12.46
CA TYR A 59 0.57 -0.29 -11.38
C TYR A 59 0.58 0.32 -9.97
N ASN A 60 0.56 1.65 -9.86
CA ASN A 60 0.65 2.41 -8.61
C ASN A 60 -0.63 3.15 -8.23
N LEU A 61 -1.75 2.85 -8.89
CA LEU A 61 -3.01 3.51 -8.60
C LEU A 61 -3.53 3.08 -7.23
N TYR A 62 -4.22 4.00 -6.53
CA TYR A 62 -4.58 3.83 -5.13
C TYR A 62 -3.38 3.39 -4.27
N PRO A 63 -2.24 4.12 -4.26
CA PRO A 63 -1.11 3.76 -3.42
C PRO A 63 -1.56 3.65 -1.96
N PHE A 64 -1.01 2.70 -1.22
CA PHE A 64 -1.30 2.56 0.21
C PHE A 64 -0.51 3.59 1.00
N LEU A 65 -1.19 4.31 1.88
CA LEU A 65 -0.61 5.37 2.70
C LEU A 65 -0.86 5.10 4.18
N ALA A 66 0.12 5.42 5.03
CA ALA A 66 -0.05 5.42 6.47
C ALA A 66 0.86 6.47 7.12
N VAL A 67 0.36 7.17 8.14
CA VAL A 67 1.19 8.01 9.01
C VAL A 67 1.91 7.08 9.99
N LEU A 68 3.22 7.21 10.08
CA LEU A 68 4.07 6.44 10.99
C LEU A 68 4.21 7.13 12.35
N PRO A 69 4.56 6.40 13.43
CA PRO A 69 4.78 6.99 14.74
C PRO A 69 5.82 8.12 14.79
N SER A 70 6.83 8.09 13.93
CA SER A 70 7.82 9.19 13.80
C SER A 70 7.28 10.47 13.13
N GLY A 71 6.07 10.41 12.55
CA GLY A 71 5.50 11.45 11.69
C GLY A 71 5.69 11.19 10.20
N GLY A 72 6.66 10.38 9.80
CA GLY A 72 6.89 10.04 8.40
C GLY A 72 5.66 9.38 7.74
N ILE A 73 5.60 9.45 6.42
CA ILE A 73 4.49 8.88 5.65
C ILE A 73 4.98 7.64 4.92
N PHE A 74 4.50 6.48 5.35
CA PHE A 74 4.70 5.23 4.62
C PHE A 74 3.86 5.23 3.35
N VAL A 75 4.50 4.88 2.23
CA VAL A 75 3.84 4.74 0.93
C VAL A 75 4.22 3.40 0.33
N ALA A 76 3.23 2.57 0.01
CA ALA A 76 3.45 1.35 -0.75
C ALA A 76 2.71 1.45 -2.09
N TYR A 77 3.41 1.15 -3.16
CA TYR A 77 2.94 1.24 -4.54
C TYR A 77 3.58 0.15 -5.40
N TYR A 78 2.84 -0.43 -6.30
CA TYR A 78 3.28 -1.57 -7.12
C TYR A 78 3.89 -2.70 -6.25
N ASN A 79 5.20 -2.91 -6.31
CA ASN A 79 5.97 -3.81 -5.44
C ASN A 79 7.05 -3.09 -4.64
N GLU A 80 6.95 -1.79 -4.53
CA GLU A 80 7.91 -0.92 -3.85
C GLU A 80 7.26 -0.26 -2.63
N ALA A 81 8.11 0.18 -1.69
CA ALA A 81 7.68 0.99 -0.56
C ALA A 81 8.75 1.99 -0.16
N ILE A 82 8.30 3.16 0.27
CA ILE A 82 9.15 4.27 0.73
C ILE A 82 8.57 4.90 1.99
N ILE A 83 9.39 5.70 2.68
CA ILE A 83 8.93 6.63 3.69
C ILE A 83 9.23 8.04 3.17
N LEU A 84 8.22 8.88 3.15
CA LEU A 84 8.37 10.31 2.86
C LEU A 84 8.49 11.09 4.17
N ASP A 85 9.26 12.17 4.14
CA ASP A 85 9.24 13.19 5.17
C ASP A 85 7.86 13.87 5.20
N GLU A 86 7.33 14.17 6.39
CA GLU A 86 6.00 14.75 6.56
C GLU A 86 5.91 16.25 6.20
N VAL A 87 7.06 16.93 6.09
CA VAL A 87 7.13 18.37 5.88
C VAL A 87 7.39 18.72 4.41
N ASP A 88 8.42 18.14 3.82
CA ASP A 88 8.84 18.45 2.46
C ASP A 88 8.55 17.34 1.45
N PHE A 89 8.04 16.18 1.93
CA PHE A 89 7.70 15.00 1.12
C PHE A 89 8.87 14.41 0.32
N THR A 90 10.10 14.71 0.71
CA THR A 90 11.26 14.02 0.17
C THR A 90 11.31 12.58 0.66
N THR A 91 11.90 11.69 -0.13
CA THR A 91 12.07 10.30 0.28
C THR A 91 13.14 10.19 1.34
N SER A 92 12.74 9.95 2.58
CA SER A 92 13.63 9.75 3.73
C SER A 92 14.19 8.34 3.81
N LYS A 93 13.45 7.34 3.33
CA LYS A 93 13.87 5.94 3.30
C LYS A 93 13.26 5.20 2.12
N VAL A 94 14.05 4.32 1.50
CA VAL A 94 13.58 3.34 0.52
C VAL A 94 13.64 1.96 1.16
N LEU A 95 12.55 1.20 1.10
CA LEU A 95 12.49 -0.16 1.59
C LEU A 95 12.91 -1.14 0.47
N PRO A 96 13.32 -2.37 0.82
CA PRO A 96 13.48 -3.42 -0.19
C PRO A 96 12.18 -3.66 -0.97
N ASN A 97 12.28 -4.12 -2.22
CA ASN A 97 11.11 -4.45 -3.01
C ASN A 97 10.29 -5.57 -2.34
N MET A 98 8.97 -5.42 -2.37
CA MET A 98 8.06 -6.43 -1.85
C MET A 98 8.14 -7.71 -2.68
N PRO A 99 8.27 -8.88 -2.04
CA PRO A 99 8.15 -10.15 -2.75
C PRO A 99 6.75 -10.32 -3.36
N GLY A 100 6.71 -10.79 -4.59
CA GLY A 100 5.48 -11.20 -5.26
C GLY A 100 5.07 -12.64 -4.91
N SER A 101 4.47 -13.36 -5.85
CA SER A 101 4.21 -14.79 -5.70
C SER A 101 5.53 -15.58 -5.69
N VAL A 102 5.49 -16.80 -5.15
CA VAL A 102 6.66 -17.70 -5.13
C VAL A 102 7.23 -17.93 -6.53
N SER A 103 6.37 -17.94 -7.55
CA SER A 103 6.72 -18.17 -8.95
C SER A 103 7.04 -16.90 -9.74
N ASN A 104 6.66 -15.73 -9.24
CA ASN A 104 6.87 -14.45 -9.91
C ASN A 104 7.08 -13.30 -8.91
N PRO A 105 8.33 -12.93 -8.64
CA PRO A 105 8.65 -11.84 -7.71
C PRO A 105 8.22 -10.45 -8.20
N ALA A 106 7.88 -10.27 -9.48
CA ALA A 106 7.45 -9.00 -10.04
C ALA A 106 5.98 -8.65 -9.77
N GLY A 107 5.26 -9.47 -8.98
CA GLY A 107 3.88 -9.15 -8.62
C GLY A 107 3.75 -7.90 -7.78
N GLY A 108 2.67 -7.14 -7.97
CA GLY A 108 2.36 -5.92 -7.23
C GLY A 108 1.04 -5.99 -6.49
N ARG A 109 0.77 -4.98 -5.65
CA ARG A 109 -0.34 -5.02 -4.70
C ARG A 109 -1.32 -3.83 -4.80
N THR A 110 -0.95 -2.77 -5.50
CA THR A 110 -1.84 -1.61 -5.76
C THR A 110 -2.67 -1.83 -7.03
N TYR A 111 -3.77 -1.10 -7.18
CA TYR A 111 -4.61 -1.19 -8.38
C TYR A 111 -3.76 -0.92 -9.65
N PRO A 112 -3.98 -1.65 -10.73
CA PRO A 112 -5.03 -2.65 -10.98
C PRO A 112 -4.69 -4.08 -10.51
N LEU A 113 -3.69 -4.26 -9.66
CA LEU A 113 -3.23 -5.57 -9.19
C LEU A 113 -3.96 -6.03 -7.90
N GLU A 114 -4.74 -5.16 -7.28
CA GLU A 114 -5.80 -5.44 -6.31
C GLU A 114 -5.38 -6.17 -5.02
N GLY A 115 -4.29 -5.73 -4.40
CA GLY A 115 -3.93 -6.14 -3.04
C GLY A 115 -4.65 -5.30 -1.98
N THR A 116 -4.31 -5.54 -0.73
CA THR A 116 -4.82 -4.78 0.42
C THR A 116 -3.72 -4.52 1.43
N MET A 117 -3.88 -3.46 2.23
CA MET A 117 -2.97 -3.12 3.32
C MET A 117 -3.73 -2.94 4.63
N VAL A 118 -3.11 -3.33 5.74
CA VAL A 118 -3.57 -3.05 7.08
C VAL A 118 -2.39 -2.74 8.00
N LEU A 119 -2.60 -1.83 8.95
CA LEU A 119 -1.65 -1.60 10.03
C LEU A 119 -1.86 -2.66 11.11
N LEU A 120 -0.78 -3.28 11.57
CA LEU A 120 -0.85 -4.26 12.63
C LEU A 120 -1.11 -3.57 13.97
N PRO A 121 -1.91 -4.19 14.86
CA PRO A 121 -2.22 -3.59 16.15
C PRO A 121 -0.97 -3.46 16.99
N GLN A 122 -0.85 -2.31 17.66
CA GLN A 122 0.16 -2.09 18.70
C GLN A 122 -0.45 -2.33 20.07
N TYR A 123 0.37 -2.79 21.01
CA TYR A 123 -0.03 -3.06 22.39
C TYR A 123 0.71 -2.13 23.36
N ALA A 124 0.06 -1.82 24.49
CA ALA A 124 0.70 -1.05 25.54
C ALA A 124 2.03 -1.74 25.98
N PRO A 125 3.12 -0.97 26.16
CA PRO A 125 3.21 0.50 26.25
C PRO A 125 3.37 1.25 24.92
N TYR A 126 3.07 0.64 23.76
CA TYR A 126 3.13 1.25 22.41
C TYR A 126 4.56 1.67 22.00
N THR A 127 5.56 0.95 22.46
CA THR A 127 6.97 1.20 22.15
C THR A 127 7.49 0.38 20.99
N ASP A 128 6.74 -0.64 20.59
CA ASP A 128 7.12 -1.49 19.45
C ASP A 128 6.93 -0.73 18.14
N PRO A 129 7.81 -0.93 17.14
CA PRO A 129 7.64 -0.35 15.84
C PRO A 129 6.31 -0.76 15.20
N LEU A 130 5.65 0.18 14.52
CA LEU A 130 4.41 -0.11 13.81
C LEU A 130 4.66 -1.12 12.68
N GLY A 131 3.91 -2.22 12.70
CA GLY A 131 3.93 -3.23 11.65
C GLY A 131 2.92 -2.91 10.54
N VAL A 132 3.29 -3.21 9.30
CA VAL A 132 2.43 -3.11 8.12
C VAL A 132 2.30 -4.48 7.49
N LEU A 133 1.08 -4.89 7.18
CA LEU A 133 0.74 -6.13 6.48
C LEU A 133 0.11 -5.78 5.12
N LEU A 134 0.62 -6.38 4.04
CA LEU A 134 0.04 -6.30 2.70
C LEU A 134 -0.26 -7.71 2.19
N CYS A 135 -1.47 -7.93 1.68
CA CYS A 135 -1.92 -9.24 1.20
C CYS A 135 -2.44 -9.19 -0.22
N GLY A 136 -2.34 -10.31 -0.92
CA GLY A 136 -2.90 -10.48 -2.25
C GLY A 136 -2.19 -9.66 -3.32
N GLY A 137 -2.95 -9.24 -4.30
CA GLY A 137 -2.41 -8.62 -5.51
C GLY A 137 -2.26 -9.62 -6.65
N SER A 138 -1.61 -9.21 -7.72
CA SER A 138 -1.36 -10.07 -8.88
C SER A 138 -0.08 -9.70 -9.62
N THR A 139 0.31 -10.55 -10.55
CA THR A 139 1.40 -10.23 -11.48
C THR A 139 0.85 -9.39 -12.64
N PRO A 140 1.59 -8.37 -13.12
CA PRO A 140 1.19 -7.63 -14.32
C PRO A 140 1.13 -8.56 -15.53
N PHE A 141 -0.03 -8.65 -16.17
CA PHE A 141 -0.19 -9.41 -17.41
C PHE A 141 -1.40 -8.91 -18.22
N VAL A 142 -1.22 -8.78 -19.54
CA VAL A 142 -2.33 -8.46 -20.45
C VAL A 142 -3.25 -9.68 -20.54
N GLY A 143 -4.49 -9.54 -20.07
CA GLY A 143 -5.47 -10.64 -20.05
C GLY A 143 -5.70 -11.30 -18.68
N GLY A 144 -5.13 -10.76 -17.63
CA GLY A 144 -5.27 -11.24 -16.24
C GLY A 144 -3.99 -11.88 -15.71
N GLY A 145 -3.41 -11.26 -14.69
CA GLY A 145 -2.23 -11.78 -14.01
C GLY A 145 -2.57 -12.94 -13.06
N LEU A 146 -1.54 -13.65 -12.62
CA LEU A 146 -1.71 -14.66 -11.58
C LEU A 146 -1.87 -14.00 -10.22
N ALA A 147 -2.88 -14.41 -9.48
CA ALA A 147 -3.09 -13.94 -8.11
C ALA A 147 -1.89 -14.29 -7.20
N ILE A 148 -1.55 -13.37 -6.31
CA ILE A 148 -0.52 -13.58 -5.29
C ILE A 148 -1.19 -14.22 -4.07
N ASP A 149 -0.67 -15.37 -3.65
CA ASP A 149 -1.22 -16.23 -2.59
C ASP A 149 -0.58 -15.99 -1.22
N ASN A 150 0.05 -14.85 -1.03
CA ASN A 150 0.77 -14.54 0.21
C ASN A 150 0.46 -13.15 0.74
N CYS A 151 0.80 -12.98 2.01
CA CYS A 151 0.93 -11.69 2.68
C CYS A 151 2.41 -11.40 2.93
N VAL A 152 2.74 -10.12 3.00
CA VAL A 152 4.07 -9.66 3.42
C VAL A 152 3.93 -8.69 4.56
N THR A 153 4.80 -8.82 5.57
CA THR A 153 4.86 -7.92 6.72
C THR A 153 6.20 -7.21 6.78
N THR A 154 6.19 -5.99 7.25
CA THR A 154 7.40 -5.24 7.57
C THR A 154 7.15 -4.28 8.74
N THR A 155 8.22 -3.84 9.37
CA THR A 155 8.26 -2.70 10.29
C THR A 155 9.06 -1.58 9.62
N PRO A 156 8.39 -0.64 8.92
CA PRO A 156 9.08 0.32 8.04
C PRO A 156 10.13 1.16 8.73
N GLU A 157 9.91 1.52 10.00
CA GLU A 157 10.81 2.38 10.78
C GLU A 157 11.98 1.63 11.42
N SER A 158 12.03 0.31 11.33
CA SER A 158 13.19 -0.45 11.84
C SER A 158 14.48 -0.01 11.13
N ALA A 159 15.64 -0.19 11.78
CA ALA A 159 16.94 0.19 11.21
C ALA A 159 17.19 -0.49 9.84
N ASN A 160 16.81 -1.77 9.73
CA ASN A 160 16.95 -2.58 8.53
C ASN A 160 15.59 -3.24 8.22
N PRO A 161 14.65 -2.54 7.57
CA PRO A 161 13.35 -3.12 7.27
C PRO A 161 13.49 -4.26 6.25
N VAL A 162 12.84 -5.37 6.54
CA VAL A 162 12.77 -6.54 5.66
C VAL A 162 11.32 -6.95 5.49
N TRP A 163 11.00 -7.62 4.40
CA TRP A 163 9.69 -8.23 4.19
C TRP A 163 9.72 -9.70 4.62
N THR A 164 8.85 -10.04 5.56
CA THR A 164 8.56 -11.42 5.92
C THR A 164 7.36 -11.89 5.10
N VAL A 165 7.51 -13.03 4.42
CA VAL A 165 6.46 -13.59 3.56
C VAL A 165 5.71 -14.67 4.33
N GLU A 166 4.38 -14.60 4.30
CA GLU A 166 3.49 -15.59 4.87
C GLU A 166 2.46 -16.04 3.83
N ARG A 167 2.26 -17.35 3.69
CA ARG A 167 1.21 -17.86 2.82
C ARG A 167 -0.16 -17.60 3.42
N MET A 168 -1.10 -17.14 2.60
CA MET A 168 -2.50 -17.18 2.95
C MET A 168 -2.93 -18.64 3.05
N VAL A 169 -3.39 -19.05 4.24
CA VAL A 169 -3.87 -20.42 4.45
C VAL A 169 -5.22 -20.55 3.73
N ILE A 170 -5.23 -21.33 2.66
CA ILE A 170 -6.49 -21.78 2.05
C ILE A 170 -7.01 -22.90 2.95
N TYR A 171 -8.02 -22.63 3.77
CA TYR A 171 -8.79 -23.71 4.37
C TYR A 171 -9.50 -24.43 3.21
N PRO A 172 -9.33 -25.75 3.05
CA PRO A 172 -10.14 -26.49 2.11
C PRO A 172 -11.59 -26.49 2.63
N GLN A 173 -12.35 -25.46 2.31
CA GLN A 173 -13.79 -25.53 2.46
C GLN A 173 -14.27 -26.52 1.40
N VAL A 174 -14.97 -27.55 1.87
CA VAL A 174 -15.79 -28.43 1.07
C VAL A 174 -16.52 -27.58 0.03
N LEU A 175 -16.27 -27.86 -1.25
CA LEU A 175 -16.85 -27.19 -2.39
C LEU A 175 -18.37 -27.30 -2.36
N SER A 176 -19.04 -26.40 -1.69
CA SER A 176 -20.40 -26.01 -2.01
C SER A 176 -20.27 -24.74 -2.87
N ASN A 177 -20.92 -24.77 -4.04
CA ASN A 177 -20.85 -23.81 -5.13
C ASN A 177 -21.32 -22.40 -4.72
N GLU A 178 -20.60 -21.68 -3.86
CA GLU A 178 -20.87 -20.27 -3.60
C GLU A 178 -19.62 -19.55 -3.11
N ALA A 179 -19.27 -18.49 -3.84
CA ALA A 179 -18.44 -17.34 -3.50
C ALA A 179 -17.17 -17.56 -2.64
N TYR A 180 -16.04 -17.34 -3.25
CA TYR A 180 -14.73 -17.24 -2.59
C TYR A 180 -14.69 -16.08 -1.56
N ALA A 181 -14.89 -16.38 -0.29
CA ALA A 181 -14.58 -15.46 0.79
C ALA A 181 -13.22 -15.83 1.36
N TYR A 182 -12.19 -15.02 1.04
CA TYR A 182 -10.88 -15.14 1.66
C TYR A 182 -10.95 -14.60 3.09
N LYS A 183 -10.79 -15.47 4.08
CA LYS A 183 -10.69 -15.08 5.47
C LYS A 183 -9.21 -15.03 5.84
N CYS A 184 -8.64 -13.83 5.96
CA CYS A 184 -7.33 -13.64 6.57
C CYS A 184 -7.41 -14.06 8.04
N CYS A 185 -6.79 -15.17 8.42
CA CYS A 185 -6.61 -15.53 9.83
C CYS A 185 -5.37 -14.81 10.38
N SER A 186 -5.58 -14.10 11.50
CA SER A 186 -4.54 -13.39 12.22
C SER A 186 -3.45 -14.33 12.76
N LEU A 187 -2.24 -13.83 12.80
CA LEU A 187 -0.96 -14.44 13.14
C LEU A 187 -0.79 -14.90 14.60
N ARG A 188 -1.84 -15.21 15.35
CA ARG A 188 -1.70 -15.87 16.65
C ARG A 188 -2.75 -16.95 16.83
N GLN A 189 -2.27 -18.19 16.99
CA GLN A 189 -3.06 -19.42 17.23
C GLN A 189 -3.83 -19.47 18.58
N GLU A 190 -3.93 -18.38 19.33
CA GLU A 190 -4.44 -18.44 20.70
C GLU A 190 -5.89 -17.96 20.92
N TYR A 191 -6.60 -17.51 19.91
CA TYR A 191 -8.00 -17.11 20.07
C TYR A 191 -8.87 -17.45 18.85
N CYS A 192 -9.22 -18.73 18.71
CA CYS A 192 -10.45 -19.15 18.05
C CYS A 192 -11.28 -19.91 19.08
N PRO A 193 -12.30 -19.31 19.69
CA PRO A 193 -13.31 -20.10 20.40
C PRO A 193 -14.15 -20.84 19.36
N VAL A 194 -14.38 -22.13 19.63
CA VAL A 194 -15.25 -23.10 18.91
C VAL A 194 -16.67 -22.57 18.75
#